data_6a8479670eafe4fcf946a7d5f3ca5786
#
_entry.id   6a8479670eafe4fcf946a7d5f3ca5786
#
_cell.length_a   1.000
_cell.length_b   1.000
_cell.length_c   1.000
_cell.angle_alpha   90.00
_cell.angle_beta   90.00
_cell.angle_gamma   90.00
#
_symmetry.space_group_name_H-M   'P 1'
#
loop_
_entity.id
_entity.type
_entity.pdbx_description
1 polymer ?
#
loop_
_entity_poly.entity_id
_entity_poly.type
_entity_poly.pdbx_seq_one_letter_code
_entity_poly.pdbx_strand_id
1 'polypeptide(L)'
;MENQTGWPDQLFDVLKGADIRQVGYVPDAGHARLIARCKADNDIRDVVLSTEEEGVALAAGAWLGGQRAALLMQSSGVGNCINMLSLIATCRFPFLTFITMRGEWAEFNPWQVPMSQATEPVLTAKIGRAHV
;
A
#
# COMPACT_ATOMS: atom_id res chain seq x y z
N MET A 1 -11.92 -2.17 -30.51
CA MET A 1 -11.27 -1.32 -29.50
C MET A 1 -10.60 -2.26 -28.50
N GLU A 2 -9.29 -2.44 -28.61
CA GLU A 2 -8.55 -3.16 -27.60
C GLU A 2 -8.73 -2.43 -26.28
N ASN A 3 -9.27 -3.13 -25.31
CA ASN A 3 -9.37 -2.67 -23.93
C ASN A 3 -7.92 -2.54 -23.41
N GLN A 4 -7.32 -1.37 -23.56
CA GLN A 4 -6.00 -1.13 -22.98
C GLN A 4 -6.17 -1.30 -21.47
N THR A 5 -5.70 -2.43 -20.98
CA THR A 5 -5.61 -2.69 -19.55
C THR A 5 -4.69 -1.63 -18.94
N GLY A 6 -5.25 -0.75 -18.11
CA GLY A 6 -4.49 0.28 -17.42
C GLY A 6 -3.56 -0.33 -16.36
N TRP A 7 -2.63 0.48 -15.85
CA TRP A 7 -1.69 0.04 -14.80
C TRP A 7 -2.37 -0.63 -13.58
N PRO A 8 -3.60 -0.24 -13.14
CA PRO A 8 -4.22 -0.92 -12.00
C PRO A 8 -4.60 -2.37 -12.28
N ASP A 9 -4.98 -2.68 -13.54
CA ASP A 9 -5.31 -4.05 -13.94
C ASP A 9 -4.05 -4.90 -14.02
N GLN A 10 -2.98 -4.36 -14.61
CA GLN A 10 -1.69 -5.03 -14.69
C GLN A 10 -1.13 -5.30 -13.28
N LEU A 11 -1.21 -4.33 -12.38
CA LEU A 11 -0.78 -4.49 -10.99
C LEU A 11 -1.61 -5.53 -10.26
N PHE A 12 -2.93 -5.55 -10.47
CA PHE A 12 -3.80 -6.58 -9.91
C PHE A 12 -3.35 -8.00 -10.34
N ASP A 13 -3.05 -8.18 -11.63
CA ASP A 13 -2.60 -9.48 -12.15
C ASP A 13 -1.25 -9.88 -11.54
N VAL A 14 -0.34 -8.93 -11.32
CA VAL A 14 0.93 -9.17 -10.61
C VAL A 14 0.70 -9.59 -9.16
N LEU A 15 -0.21 -8.91 -8.44
CA LEU A 15 -0.54 -9.26 -7.05
C LEU A 15 -1.13 -10.67 -6.96
N LYS A 16 -2.01 -11.04 -7.87
CA LYS A 16 -2.55 -12.41 -7.97
C LYS A 16 -1.46 -13.43 -8.25
N GLY A 17 -0.59 -13.15 -9.21
CA GLY A 17 0.54 -14.02 -9.54
C GLY A 17 1.56 -14.19 -8.41
N ALA A 18 1.70 -13.17 -7.56
CA ALA A 18 2.55 -13.20 -6.36
C ALA A 18 1.86 -13.83 -5.13
N ASP A 19 0.66 -14.37 -5.28
CA ASP A 19 -0.12 -15.00 -4.22
C ASP A 19 -0.43 -14.03 -3.05
N ILE A 20 -0.72 -12.77 -3.38
CA ILE A 20 -1.23 -11.82 -2.40
C ILE A 20 -2.69 -12.18 -2.08
N ARG A 21 -2.98 -12.46 -0.82
CA ARG A 21 -4.28 -12.94 -0.35
C ARG A 21 -5.04 -11.90 0.47
N GLN A 22 -4.36 -10.89 0.99
CA GLN A 22 -4.98 -9.82 1.75
C GLN A 22 -4.52 -8.47 1.23
N VAL A 23 -5.45 -7.53 1.06
CA VAL A 23 -5.16 -6.16 0.64
C VAL A 23 -5.85 -5.21 1.61
N GLY A 24 -5.05 -4.55 2.45
CA GLY A 24 -5.52 -3.49 3.33
C GLY A 24 -5.45 -2.13 2.62
N TYR A 25 -6.40 -1.26 2.89
CA TYR A 25 -6.40 0.09 2.33
C TYR A 25 -7.26 1.07 3.12
N VAL A 26 -6.85 2.33 3.12
CA VAL A 26 -7.75 3.47 3.35
C VAL A 26 -8.26 3.91 1.98
N PRO A 27 -9.58 4.12 1.80
CA PRO A 27 -10.13 4.50 0.51
C PRO A 27 -9.43 5.73 -0.09
N ASP A 28 -8.90 5.58 -1.29
CA ASP A 28 -8.18 6.62 -2.03
C ASP A 28 -8.52 6.58 -3.52
N ALA A 29 -8.71 7.75 -4.10
CA ALA A 29 -9.07 7.89 -5.51
C ALA A 29 -7.99 7.33 -6.46
N GLY A 30 -6.71 7.48 -6.09
CA GLY A 30 -5.59 6.98 -6.89
C GLY A 30 -5.57 5.45 -7.02
N HIS A 31 -6.06 4.74 -6.01
CA HIS A 31 -6.16 3.27 -6.01
C HIS A 31 -7.57 2.75 -6.34
N ALA A 32 -8.55 3.62 -6.63
CA ALA A 32 -9.96 3.22 -6.73
C ALA A 32 -10.20 2.01 -7.63
N ARG A 33 -9.58 1.97 -8.83
CA ARG A 33 -9.74 0.85 -9.76
C ARG A 33 -9.09 -0.44 -9.23
N LEU A 34 -7.90 -0.36 -8.64
CA LEU A 34 -7.22 -1.52 -8.04
C LEU A 34 -8.05 -2.08 -6.87
N ILE A 35 -8.55 -1.20 -6.01
CA ILE A 35 -9.44 -1.58 -4.89
C ILE A 35 -10.69 -2.29 -5.41
N ALA A 36 -11.31 -1.75 -6.47
CA ALA A 36 -12.50 -2.36 -7.07
C ALA A 36 -12.20 -3.77 -7.62
N ARG A 37 -11.02 -4.00 -8.20
CA ARG A 37 -10.58 -5.32 -8.67
C ARG A 37 -10.38 -6.29 -7.50
N CYS A 38 -9.73 -5.84 -6.42
CA CYS A 38 -9.54 -6.66 -5.23
C CYS A 38 -10.88 -7.06 -4.59
N LYS A 39 -11.83 -6.12 -4.50
CA LYS A 39 -13.18 -6.37 -3.97
C LYS A 39 -13.98 -7.38 -4.78
N ALA A 40 -13.78 -7.41 -6.09
CA ALA A 40 -14.49 -8.32 -6.99
C ALA A 40 -13.89 -9.74 -7.03
N ASP A 41 -12.73 -9.94 -6.43
CA ASP A 41 -12.00 -11.22 -6.47
C ASP A 41 -12.21 -12.02 -5.19
N ASN A 42 -12.73 -13.24 -5.33
CA ASN A 42 -13.04 -14.09 -4.18
C ASN A 42 -11.81 -14.68 -3.46
N ASP A 43 -10.63 -14.63 -4.08
CA ASP A 43 -9.38 -15.15 -3.50
C ASP A 43 -8.61 -14.08 -2.73
N ILE A 44 -8.99 -12.81 -2.89
CA ILE A 44 -8.38 -11.68 -2.18
C ILE A 44 -9.35 -11.18 -1.12
N ARG A 45 -8.91 -11.18 0.13
CA ARG A 45 -9.62 -10.50 1.20
C ARG A 45 -9.25 -9.03 1.19
N ASP A 46 -10.18 -8.19 0.79
CA ASP A 46 -10.06 -6.74 0.90
C ASP A 46 -10.48 -6.27 2.30
N VAL A 47 -9.66 -5.40 2.90
CA VAL A 47 -9.87 -4.89 4.26
C VAL A 47 -9.81 -3.37 4.25
N VAL A 48 -10.95 -2.74 4.52
CA VAL A 48 -11.02 -1.29 4.73
C VAL A 48 -10.46 -0.96 6.11
N LEU A 49 -9.50 -0.06 6.16
CA LEU A 49 -8.82 0.35 7.39
C LEU A 49 -9.37 1.69 7.88
N SER A 50 -9.34 1.91 9.20
CA SER A 50 -9.65 3.21 9.79
C SER A 50 -8.46 4.19 9.67
N THR A 51 -7.24 3.63 9.73
CA THR A 51 -5.98 4.36 9.55
C THR A 51 -4.95 3.41 8.91
N GLU A 52 -4.00 3.97 8.20
CA GLU A 52 -3.02 3.19 7.44
C GLU A 52 -2.10 2.34 8.34
N GLU A 53 -1.85 2.76 9.56
CA GLU A 53 -1.02 2.00 10.52
C GLU A 53 -1.60 0.62 10.85
N GLU A 54 -2.93 0.46 10.82
CA GLU A 54 -3.58 -0.85 10.96
C GLU A 54 -3.14 -1.82 9.86
N GLY A 55 -2.83 -1.31 8.67
CA GLY A 55 -2.36 -2.11 7.55
C GLY A 55 -0.99 -2.74 7.78
N VAL A 56 -0.13 -2.10 8.56
CA VAL A 56 1.16 -2.70 8.97
C VAL A 56 0.91 -3.91 9.88
N ALA A 57 -0.01 -3.77 10.84
CA ALA A 57 -0.41 -4.87 11.72
C ALA A 57 -1.11 -5.99 10.94
N LEU A 58 -1.97 -5.64 9.97
CA LEU A 58 -2.62 -6.61 9.08
C LEU A 58 -1.57 -7.44 8.32
N ALA A 59 -0.56 -6.79 7.75
CA ALA A 59 0.51 -7.47 7.01
C ALA A 59 1.31 -8.43 7.92
N ALA A 60 1.61 -8.01 9.15
CA ALA A 60 2.27 -8.86 10.13
C ALA A 60 1.42 -10.08 10.48
N GLY A 61 0.12 -9.87 10.75
CA GLY A 61 -0.82 -10.95 11.06
C GLY A 61 -1.03 -11.91 9.89
N ALA A 62 -1.15 -11.40 8.66
CA ALA A 62 -1.24 -12.23 7.47
C ALA A 62 -0.02 -13.13 7.31
N TRP A 63 1.19 -12.58 7.48
CA TRP A 63 2.44 -13.33 7.43
C TRP A 63 2.51 -14.44 8.49
N LEU A 64 2.15 -14.13 9.73
CA LEU A 64 2.07 -15.14 10.81
C LEU A 64 1.05 -16.24 10.50
N GLY A 65 -0.02 -15.89 9.81
CA GLY A 65 -1.04 -16.84 9.33
C GLY A 65 -0.67 -17.57 8.03
N GLY A 66 0.54 -17.39 7.50
CA GLY A 66 1.02 -18.04 6.27
C GLY A 66 0.49 -17.41 4.98
N GLN A 67 0.00 -16.19 5.02
CA GLN A 67 -0.50 -15.44 3.86
C GLN A 67 0.36 -14.22 3.55
N ARG A 68 0.32 -13.79 2.29
CA ARG A 68 0.93 -12.55 1.84
C ARG A 68 -0.10 -11.43 1.78
N ALA A 69 0.31 -10.22 2.17
CA ALA A 69 -0.53 -9.04 2.14
C ALA A 69 0.13 -7.88 1.40
N ALA A 70 -0.70 -6.96 0.92
CA ALA A 70 -0.26 -5.66 0.42
C ALA A 70 -1.08 -4.55 1.10
N LEU A 71 -0.46 -3.39 1.29
CA LEU A 71 -1.11 -2.18 1.80
C LEU A 71 -1.15 -1.12 0.71
N LEU A 72 -2.34 -0.58 0.46
CA LEU A 72 -2.54 0.54 -0.45
C LEU A 72 -2.80 1.79 0.38
N MET A 73 -2.01 2.82 0.17
CA MET A 73 -2.15 4.08 0.89
C MET A 73 -1.73 5.28 0.05
N GLN A 74 -2.11 6.45 0.51
CA GLN A 74 -1.64 7.72 -0.03
C GLN A 74 -0.36 8.14 0.71
N SER A 75 0.43 9.04 0.16
CA SER A 75 1.64 9.57 0.81
C SER A 75 1.38 10.14 2.20
N SER A 76 0.21 10.76 2.43
CA SER A 76 -0.23 11.18 3.76
C SER A 76 -0.35 10.03 4.76
N GLY A 77 -0.77 8.86 4.28
CA GLY A 77 -0.87 7.65 5.09
C GLY A 77 0.47 7.12 5.58
N VAL A 78 1.56 7.36 4.84
CA VAL A 78 2.92 7.05 5.30
C VAL A 78 3.23 7.79 6.59
N GLY A 79 2.78 9.03 6.71
CA GLY A 79 2.91 9.82 7.94
C GLY A 79 2.26 9.14 9.15
N ASN A 80 1.10 8.53 8.96
CA ASN A 80 0.38 7.80 10.02
C ASN A 80 1.09 6.50 10.43
N CYS A 81 1.93 5.94 9.55
CA CYS A 81 2.60 4.66 9.76
C CYS A 81 4.00 4.77 10.39
N ILE A 82 4.59 5.96 10.53
CA ILE A 82 6.03 6.13 10.83
C ILE A 82 6.48 5.27 12.02
N ASN A 83 5.73 5.27 13.12
CA ASN A 83 6.07 4.44 14.27
C ASN A 83 5.88 2.94 13.98
N MET A 84 4.73 2.57 13.41
CA MET A 84 4.39 1.17 13.15
C MET A 84 5.33 0.49 12.15
N LEU A 85 5.90 1.23 11.20
CA LEU A 85 6.92 0.70 10.27
C LEU A 85 8.14 0.11 10.99
N SER A 86 8.38 0.49 12.25
CA SER A 86 9.45 -0.09 13.07
C SER A 86 9.25 -1.59 13.33
N LEU A 87 8.00 -2.08 13.29
CA LEU A 87 7.71 -3.51 13.45
C LEU A 87 8.32 -4.36 12.34
N ILE A 88 8.41 -3.82 11.13
CA ILE A 88 8.97 -4.53 9.97
C ILE A 88 10.44 -4.90 10.25
N ALA A 89 11.23 -3.92 10.73
CA ALA A 89 12.63 -4.15 11.08
C ALA A 89 12.78 -5.07 12.29
N THR A 90 11.94 -4.91 13.31
CA THR A 90 12.01 -5.67 14.57
C THR A 90 11.54 -7.10 14.40
N CYS A 91 10.40 -7.30 13.74
CA CYS A 91 9.76 -8.62 13.58
C CYS A 91 10.13 -9.34 12.29
N ARG A 92 10.80 -8.66 11.35
CA ARG A 92 11.35 -9.22 10.10
C ARG A 92 10.31 -9.96 9.25
N PHE A 93 9.14 -9.37 9.07
CA PHE A 93 8.16 -9.87 8.12
C PHE A 93 8.24 -9.09 6.80
N PRO A 94 7.89 -9.70 5.65
CA PRO A 94 7.85 -9.01 4.38
C PRO A 94 6.72 -7.97 4.35
N PHE A 95 7.01 -6.80 3.82
CA PHE A 95 6.04 -5.73 3.72
C PHE A 95 6.03 -5.15 2.32
N LEU A 96 4.87 -5.18 1.68
CA LEU A 96 4.63 -4.62 0.36
C LEU A 96 3.59 -3.52 0.47
N THR A 97 3.92 -2.34 -0.03
CA THR A 97 2.99 -1.22 -0.09
C THR A 97 3.07 -0.49 -1.42
N PHE A 98 1.92 0.00 -1.88
CA PHE A 98 1.81 0.90 -3.03
C PHE A 98 1.29 2.24 -2.56
N ILE A 99 1.96 3.29 -2.98
CA ILE A 99 1.71 4.63 -2.48
C ILE A 99 1.34 5.54 -3.65
N THR A 100 0.14 6.13 -3.59
CA THR A 100 -0.23 7.23 -4.46
C THR A 100 0.34 8.52 -3.91
N MET A 101 1.16 9.19 -4.71
CA MET A 101 1.84 10.40 -4.28
C MET A 101 0.93 11.62 -4.40
N ARG A 102 0.89 12.42 -3.35
CA ARG A 102 0.34 13.77 -3.34
C ARG A 102 1.49 14.78 -3.49
N GLY A 103 1.18 15.98 -3.90
CA GLY A 103 2.16 17.08 -3.89
C GLY A 103 3.23 17.05 -4.99
N GLU A 104 3.16 16.13 -5.94
CA GLU A 104 4.11 16.05 -7.06
C GLU A 104 3.64 16.82 -8.31
N TRP A 105 2.34 16.81 -8.58
CA TRP A 105 1.77 17.46 -9.76
C TRP A 105 0.43 18.10 -9.44
N ALA A 106 0.29 19.39 -9.76
CA ALA A 106 -0.96 20.15 -9.65
C ALA A 106 -1.73 19.96 -8.34
N GLU A 107 -1.01 19.87 -7.22
CA GLU A 107 -1.62 19.68 -5.91
C GLU A 107 -2.37 20.94 -5.46
N PHE A 108 -3.70 20.83 -5.32
CA PHE A 108 -4.52 21.94 -4.88
C PHE A 108 -4.62 22.06 -3.35
N ASN A 109 -4.15 21.02 -2.61
CA ASN A 109 -4.03 21.04 -1.14
C ASN A 109 -2.54 21.17 -0.74
N PRO A 110 -1.98 22.40 -0.66
CA PRO A 110 -0.55 22.60 -0.46
C PRO A 110 0.02 21.95 0.81
N TRP A 111 -0.78 21.73 1.82
CA TRP A 111 -0.39 21.07 3.07
C TRP A 111 0.00 19.59 2.88
N GLN A 112 -0.35 18.98 1.74
CA GLN A 112 0.09 17.62 1.40
C GLN A 112 1.54 17.54 0.91
N VAL A 113 2.11 18.64 0.44
CA VAL A 113 3.44 18.69 -0.16
C VAL A 113 4.55 18.27 0.82
N PRO A 114 4.59 18.77 2.08
CA PRO A 114 5.66 18.39 3.01
C PRO A 114 5.73 16.88 3.28
N MET A 115 4.57 16.21 3.45
CA MET A 115 4.57 14.76 3.67
C MET A 115 4.94 13.99 2.40
N SER A 116 4.53 14.47 1.24
CA SER A 116 4.95 13.89 -0.04
C SER A 116 6.48 13.88 -0.18
N GLN A 117 7.12 15.02 0.07
CA GLN A 117 8.59 15.14 0.03
C GLN A 117 9.29 14.27 1.08
N ALA A 118 8.63 14.03 2.22
CA ALA A 118 9.17 13.19 3.29
C ALA A 118 8.97 11.68 3.06
N THR A 119 8.11 11.28 2.13
CA THR A 119 7.69 9.88 1.95
C THR A 119 8.87 8.95 1.68
N GLU A 120 9.69 9.23 0.66
CA GLU A 120 10.84 8.38 0.35
C GLU A 120 11.91 8.40 1.45
N PRO A 121 12.32 9.56 2.02
CA PRO A 121 13.22 9.60 3.16
C PRO A 121 12.72 8.78 4.36
N VAL A 122 11.46 8.88 4.72
CA VAL A 122 10.86 8.13 5.83
C VAL A 122 10.93 6.63 5.57
N LEU A 123 10.47 6.17 4.42
CA LEU A 123 10.50 4.76 4.07
C LEU A 123 11.93 4.22 4.04
N THR A 124 12.86 4.96 3.47
CA THR A 124 14.28 4.58 3.44
C THR A 124 14.86 4.43 4.85
N ALA A 125 14.54 5.35 5.75
CA ALA A 125 15.00 5.31 7.13
C ALA A 125 14.39 4.18 7.97
N LYS A 126 13.13 3.80 7.68
CA LYS A 126 12.37 2.84 8.48
C LYS A 126 12.48 1.39 7.99
N ILE A 127 12.40 1.19 6.69
CA ILE A 127 12.34 -0.15 6.09
C ILE A 127 13.42 -0.39 5.03
N GLY A 128 14.19 0.64 4.68
CA GLY A 128 15.22 0.54 3.66
C GLY A 128 14.64 0.48 2.24
N ARG A 129 15.53 0.20 1.27
CA ARG A 129 15.16 -0.03 -0.12
C ARG A 129 15.15 -1.53 -0.40
N ALA A 130 14.20 -1.99 -1.19
CA ALA A 130 14.27 -3.33 -1.73
C ALA A 130 15.53 -3.44 -2.63
N HIS A 131 16.40 -4.38 -2.31
CA HIS A 131 17.48 -4.77 -3.22
C HIS A 131 16.94 -5.90 -4.10
N VAL A 132 16.85 -5.64 -5.38
CA VAL A 132 16.48 -6.64 -6.41
C VAL A 132 17.76 -7.25 -6.96
#